data_2aa40fda66d76312b68d5490e23d143f
#
_entry.id   2aa40fda66d76312b68d5490e23d143f
#
_cell.length_a   1.000
_cell.length_b   1.000
_cell.length_c   1.000
_cell.angle_alpha   90.00
_cell.angle_beta   90.00
_cell.angle_gamma   90.00
#
_symmetry.space_group_name_H-M   'P 1'
#
loop_
_entity.id
_entity.type
_entity.pdbx_description
1 polymer ?
#
loop_
_entity_poly.entity_id
_entity_poly.type
_entity_poly.pdbx_seq_one_letter_code
_entity_poly.pdbx_strand_id
1 'polypeptide(L)'
;MQPNLRLPDVNQKLLTMYDLPSEDPRESSLPDEFHDIQPQLLSQTLRLADYESDRIFTGTDINLYYAPDHPRWHKRPDWFLVVDVPRLYAQEDLRLSYVAWDEGRSPSVVVELLSPGREFEDLGAFTDELIEEDIPHDLPPYTIEDDETGIKPPHKLQVYGEILQVPYYFVFSRYSNRLRFFQFIDGRYQEQRVDRENPRVWLPLLGIGLGVWYGKFEGVTRSWIRWYDADGNWIPAYTERIAQEQQLRIQEQQAREQAESQLRQVVVNLLRSGMSIEQIAQLTGLSETVIGEFRSQLP
;
A
#
# COMPACT_ATOMS: atom_id res chain seq x y z
N MET A 1 -16.42 -14.83 5.52
CA MET A 1 -17.18 -15.38 4.38
C MET A 1 -17.34 -14.23 3.41
N GLN A 2 -16.68 -14.26 2.26
CA GLN A 2 -16.82 -13.18 1.27
C GLN A 2 -18.21 -13.23 0.65
N PRO A 3 -18.85 -12.07 0.40
CA PRO A 3 -20.18 -12.03 -0.21
C PRO A 3 -20.13 -12.61 -1.63
N ASN A 4 -21.10 -13.46 -1.93
CA ASN A 4 -21.34 -13.91 -3.30
C ASN A 4 -21.88 -12.71 -4.11
N LEU A 5 -21.09 -12.18 -5.02
CA LEU A 5 -21.61 -11.32 -6.07
C LEU A 5 -22.75 -12.04 -6.78
N ARG A 6 -23.90 -11.37 -6.94
CA ARG A 6 -24.99 -11.89 -7.77
C ARG A 6 -24.47 -12.01 -9.19
N LEU A 7 -24.19 -13.24 -9.61
CA LEU A 7 -23.88 -13.52 -11.00
C LEU A 7 -25.16 -13.34 -11.83
N PRO A 8 -25.07 -12.68 -13.00
CA PRO A 8 -26.21 -12.56 -13.90
C PRO A 8 -26.58 -13.92 -14.52
N ASP A 9 -27.75 -13.96 -15.17
CA ASP A 9 -28.32 -15.16 -15.75
C ASP A 9 -27.36 -15.86 -16.71
N VAL A 10 -27.30 -17.19 -16.67
CA VAL A 10 -26.32 -18.05 -17.34
C VAL A 10 -26.24 -17.89 -18.87
N ASN A 11 -27.18 -17.21 -19.48
CA ASN A 11 -27.25 -16.99 -20.93
C ASN A 11 -26.81 -15.59 -21.42
N GLN A 12 -26.42 -14.69 -20.54
CA GLN A 12 -25.97 -13.35 -20.95
C GLN A 12 -24.43 -13.32 -21.05
N LYS A 13 -23.90 -13.00 -22.24
CA LYS A 13 -22.47 -12.76 -22.41
C LYS A 13 -22.09 -11.57 -21.51
N LEU A 14 -21.30 -11.84 -20.47
CA LEU A 14 -20.78 -10.80 -19.59
C LEU A 14 -19.75 -9.97 -20.35
N LEU A 15 -19.81 -8.66 -20.17
CA LEU A 15 -18.80 -7.74 -20.68
C LEU A 15 -17.54 -7.86 -19.83
N THR A 16 -16.41 -7.81 -20.49
CA THR A 16 -15.06 -7.86 -19.91
C THR A 16 -14.39 -6.48 -19.93
N MET A 17 -13.19 -6.36 -19.39
CA MET A 17 -12.43 -5.11 -19.46
C MET A 17 -12.13 -4.66 -20.89
N TYR A 18 -12.15 -5.55 -21.88
CA TYR A 18 -11.96 -5.21 -23.30
C TYR A 18 -13.22 -4.65 -23.98
N ASP A 19 -14.37 -4.90 -23.41
CA ASP A 19 -15.67 -4.45 -23.93
C ASP A 19 -16.13 -3.11 -23.32
N LEU A 20 -15.46 -2.63 -22.25
CA LEU A 20 -15.84 -1.46 -21.46
C LEU A 20 -14.79 -0.34 -21.58
N PRO A 21 -15.21 0.96 -21.57
CA PRO A 21 -14.27 2.07 -21.60
C PRO A 21 -13.34 2.06 -20.37
N SER A 22 -12.05 2.29 -20.60
CA SER A 22 -11.05 2.51 -19.53
C SER A 22 -10.92 3.99 -19.16
N GLU A 23 -11.34 4.88 -20.06
CA GLU A 23 -11.30 6.34 -19.87
C GLU A 23 -12.64 6.95 -20.28
N ASP A 24 -13.11 7.95 -19.53
CA ASP A 24 -14.23 8.80 -19.91
C ASP A 24 -13.70 10.24 -20.09
N PRO A 25 -13.76 10.82 -21.30
CA PRO A 25 -13.30 12.20 -21.54
C PRO A 25 -14.03 13.27 -20.71
N ARG A 26 -15.18 12.92 -20.11
CA ARG A 26 -15.97 13.81 -19.25
C ARG A 26 -15.52 13.77 -17.79
N GLU A 27 -14.75 12.75 -17.38
CA GLU A 27 -14.20 12.67 -16.04
C GLU A 27 -12.97 13.58 -15.92
N SER A 28 -12.90 14.32 -14.82
CA SER A 28 -11.70 15.08 -14.49
C SER A 28 -10.54 14.13 -14.16
N SER A 29 -9.34 14.49 -14.60
CA SER A 29 -8.10 13.86 -14.15
C SER A 29 -7.92 13.96 -12.63
N LEU A 30 -6.85 13.33 -12.10
CA LEU A 30 -6.48 13.42 -10.67
C LEU A 30 -6.58 14.87 -10.17
N PRO A 31 -7.26 15.11 -9.01
CA PRO A 31 -7.52 16.47 -8.55
C PRO A 31 -6.25 17.22 -8.14
N ASP A 32 -5.20 16.53 -7.71
CA ASP A 32 -3.92 17.13 -7.30
C ASP A 32 -2.81 16.07 -7.12
N GLU A 33 -1.57 16.55 -6.89
CA GLU A 33 -0.38 15.74 -6.69
C GLU A 33 -0.49 14.76 -5.50
N PHE A 34 -1.28 15.07 -4.46
CA PHE A 34 -1.48 14.17 -3.34
C PHE A 34 -2.22 12.90 -3.75
N HIS A 35 -3.20 12.99 -4.64
CA HIS A 35 -3.94 11.86 -5.19
C HIS A 35 -3.08 10.97 -6.09
N ASP A 36 -1.96 11.48 -6.61
CA ASP A 36 -0.96 10.67 -7.30
C ASP A 36 0.02 9.98 -6.32
N ILE A 37 0.58 10.74 -5.36
CA ILE A 37 1.66 10.24 -4.51
C ILE A 37 1.17 9.31 -3.40
N GLN A 38 0.03 9.61 -2.75
CA GLN A 38 -0.48 8.82 -1.62
C GLN A 38 -0.79 7.36 -1.99
N PRO A 39 -1.44 7.03 -3.13
CA PRO A 39 -1.62 5.65 -3.58
C PRO A 39 -0.32 4.89 -3.82
N GLN A 40 0.74 5.58 -4.27
CA GLN A 40 2.06 4.96 -4.45
C GLN A 40 2.62 4.48 -3.12
N LEU A 41 2.51 5.28 -2.05
CA LEU A 41 2.94 4.87 -0.71
C LEU A 41 2.15 3.66 -0.22
N LEU A 42 0.84 3.63 -0.42
CA LEU A 42 0.01 2.48 -0.07
C LEU A 42 0.46 1.22 -0.81
N SER A 43 0.69 1.31 -2.11
CA SER A 43 1.15 0.17 -2.92
C SER A 43 2.57 -0.27 -2.56
N GLN A 44 3.48 0.66 -2.30
CA GLN A 44 4.88 0.36 -1.94
C GLN A 44 5.03 -0.28 -0.57
N THR A 45 4.14 0.04 0.37
CA THR A 45 4.20 -0.44 1.76
C THR A 45 3.25 -1.59 2.06
N LEU A 46 2.40 -2.03 1.11
CA LEU A 46 1.54 -3.19 1.28
C LEU A 46 2.36 -4.47 1.37
N ARG A 47 2.18 -5.24 2.47
CA ARG A 47 2.76 -6.57 2.66
C ARG A 47 1.74 -7.45 3.35
N LEU A 48 1.25 -8.45 2.66
CA LEU A 48 0.28 -9.42 3.16
C LEU A 48 0.98 -10.76 3.31
N ALA A 49 1.21 -11.20 4.54
CA ALA A 49 1.97 -12.42 4.82
C ALA A 49 1.23 -13.69 4.39
N ASP A 50 -0.10 -13.66 4.46
CA ASP A 50 -0.96 -14.82 4.18
C ASP A 50 -1.38 -14.93 2.71
N TYR A 51 -0.87 -14.03 1.83
CA TYR A 51 -1.22 -14.00 0.42
C TYR A 51 0.02 -14.01 -0.46
N GLU A 52 0.01 -14.84 -1.49
CA GLU A 52 1.06 -14.83 -2.52
C GLU A 52 0.98 -13.55 -3.35
N SER A 53 2.13 -12.97 -3.70
CA SER A 53 2.20 -11.67 -4.39
C SER A 53 1.55 -11.66 -5.78
N ASP A 54 1.49 -12.82 -6.44
CA ASP A 54 0.81 -13.02 -7.72
C ASP A 54 -0.72 -13.24 -7.58
N ARG A 55 -1.21 -13.27 -6.33
CA ARG A 55 -2.64 -13.35 -5.97
C ARG A 55 -3.18 -12.07 -5.36
N ILE A 56 -2.46 -10.96 -5.53
CA ILE A 56 -2.83 -9.64 -5.03
C ILE A 56 -2.89 -8.66 -6.20
N PHE A 57 -3.97 -7.90 -6.25
CA PHE A 57 -4.11 -6.76 -7.16
C PHE A 57 -4.38 -5.48 -6.39
N THR A 58 -3.68 -4.41 -6.74
CA THR A 58 -3.99 -3.05 -6.29
C THR A 58 -4.30 -2.17 -7.49
N GLY A 59 -5.39 -1.43 -7.42
CA GLY A 59 -5.78 -0.44 -8.42
C GLY A 59 -5.67 0.97 -7.86
N THR A 60 -5.27 1.90 -8.72
CA THR A 60 -5.19 3.33 -8.41
C THR A 60 -5.84 4.07 -9.56
N ASP A 61 -6.88 4.85 -9.27
CA ASP A 61 -7.58 5.71 -10.23
C ASP A 61 -7.97 4.99 -11.55
N ILE A 62 -8.37 3.71 -11.45
CA ILE A 62 -8.89 2.93 -12.58
C ILE A 62 -10.37 2.63 -12.37
N ASN A 63 -11.12 2.45 -13.45
CA ASN A 63 -12.54 2.16 -13.40
C ASN A 63 -12.80 0.84 -12.69
N LEU A 64 -13.60 0.88 -11.62
CA LEU A 64 -14.15 -0.26 -10.91
C LEU A 64 -15.62 -0.42 -11.32
N TYR A 65 -15.90 -1.34 -12.23
CA TYR A 65 -17.25 -1.68 -12.68
C TYR A 65 -17.93 -2.62 -11.70
N TYR A 66 -19.15 -2.27 -11.26
CA TYR A 66 -19.81 -2.94 -10.13
C TYR A 66 -21.22 -3.46 -10.43
N ALA A 67 -21.84 -3.08 -11.56
CA ALA A 67 -23.25 -3.37 -11.85
C ALA A 67 -23.40 -3.98 -13.25
N PRO A 68 -23.54 -5.31 -13.39
CA PRO A 68 -23.70 -5.95 -14.71
C PRO A 68 -24.97 -5.53 -15.44
N ASP A 69 -26.04 -5.16 -14.71
CA ASP A 69 -27.29 -4.64 -15.27
C ASP A 69 -27.16 -3.20 -15.78
N HIS A 70 -26.13 -2.49 -15.34
CA HIS A 70 -25.73 -1.15 -15.77
C HIS A 70 -24.26 -1.14 -16.14
N PRO A 71 -23.86 -1.75 -17.28
CA PRO A 71 -22.47 -2.09 -17.55
C PRO A 71 -21.54 -0.88 -17.76
N ARG A 72 -22.08 0.32 -17.85
CA ARG A 72 -21.29 1.56 -17.90
C ARG A 72 -21.09 2.22 -16.54
N TRP A 73 -21.81 1.75 -15.51
CA TRP A 73 -21.65 2.31 -14.18
C TRP A 73 -20.36 1.81 -13.53
N HIS A 74 -19.54 2.74 -13.16
CA HIS A 74 -18.27 2.49 -12.49
C HIS A 74 -18.00 3.54 -11.42
N LYS A 75 -17.04 3.26 -10.56
CA LYS A 75 -16.40 4.20 -9.66
C LYS A 75 -14.90 4.17 -9.93
N ARG A 76 -14.21 5.27 -9.61
CA ARG A 76 -12.74 5.34 -9.66
C ARG A 76 -12.24 5.58 -8.24
N PRO A 77 -11.93 4.51 -7.49
CA PRO A 77 -11.32 4.65 -6.18
C PRO A 77 -9.92 5.24 -6.31
N ASP A 78 -9.53 6.12 -5.39
CA ASP A 78 -8.15 6.63 -5.35
C ASP A 78 -7.16 5.49 -5.15
N TRP A 79 -7.54 4.49 -4.34
CA TRP A 79 -6.78 3.25 -4.20
C TRP A 79 -7.67 2.11 -3.72
N PHE A 80 -7.45 0.89 -4.21
CA PHE A 80 -8.13 -0.30 -3.70
C PHE A 80 -7.27 -1.55 -3.79
N LEU A 81 -7.59 -2.53 -2.95
CA LEU A 81 -6.94 -3.83 -2.84
C LEU A 81 -7.92 -4.95 -3.11
N VAL A 82 -7.53 -5.89 -3.95
CA VAL A 82 -8.22 -7.18 -4.14
C VAL A 82 -7.25 -8.30 -3.84
N VAL A 83 -7.65 -9.24 -3.00
CA VAL A 83 -6.90 -10.46 -2.71
C VAL A 83 -7.56 -11.68 -3.36
N ASP A 84 -6.80 -12.75 -3.53
CA ASP A 84 -7.22 -14.00 -4.18
C ASP A 84 -7.60 -13.86 -5.67
N VAL A 85 -7.06 -12.86 -6.34
CA VAL A 85 -7.16 -12.71 -7.80
C VAL A 85 -5.77 -12.81 -8.43
N PRO A 86 -5.65 -13.33 -9.66
CA PRO A 86 -4.37 -13.29 -10.36
C PRO A 86 -3.85 -11.85 -10.49
N ARG A 87 -2.52 -11.65 -10.38
CA ARG A 87 -1.92 -10.30 -10.55
C ARG A 87 -2.22 -9.72 -11.93
N LEU A 88 -2.25 -10.54 -12.95
CA LEU A 88 -2.61 -10.16 -14.32
C LEU A 88 -4.02 -10.61 -14.65
N TYR A 89 -4.76 -9.82 -15.42
CA TYR A 89 -6.04 -10.19 -15.98
C TYR A 89 -5.86 -11.39 -16.92
N ALA A 90 -6.70 -12.41 -16.77
CA ALA A 90 -6.59 -13.68 -17.51
C ALA A 90 -5.18 -14.32 -17.46
N GLN A 91 -4.33 -13.94 -16.47
CA GLN A 91 -2.91 -14.33 -16.32
C GLN A 91 -1.98 -13.85 -17.45
N GLU A 92 -2.41 -12.92 -18.27
CA GLU A 92 -1.67 -12.47 -19.46
C GLU A 92 -1.46 -10.95 -19.48
N ASP A 93 -2.47 -10.15 -19.15
CA ASP A 93 -2.46 -8.72 -19.44
C ASP A 93 -2.61 -7.84 -18.18
N LEU A 94 -2.22 -6.57 -18.32
CA LEU A 94 -2.51 -5.55 -17.33
C LEU A 94 -4.00 -5.17 -17.42
N ARG A 95 -4.61 -4.85 -16.26
CA ARG A 95 -5.99 -4.42 -16.23
C ARG A 95 -6.15 -3.01 -16.77
N LEU A 96 -7.01 -2.83 -17.76
CA LEU A 96 -7.49 -1.53 -18.23
C LEU A 96 -8.52 -0.95 -17.25
N SER A 97 -9.29 -1.82 -16.60
CA SER A 97 -10.27 -1.53 -15.57
C SER A 97 -10.48 -2.79 -14.73
N TYR A 98 -11.08 -2.66 -13.55
CA TYR A 98 -11.47 -3.80 -12.73
C TYR A 98 -12.96 -4.06 -12.87
N VAL A 99 -13.34 -5.20 -13.42
CA VAL A 99 -14.73 -5.59 -13.67
C VAL A 99 -15.15 -6.64 -12.62
N ALA A 100 -15.80 -6.20 -11.53
CA ALA A 100 -16.02 -7.04 -10.36
C ALA A 100 -16.82 -8.32 -10.66
N TRP A 101 -17.80 -8.26 -11.57
CA TRP A 101 -18.59 -9.43 -11.95
C TRP A 101 -17.84 -10.43 -12.84
N ASP A 102 -16.89 -9.97 -13.65
CA ASP A 102 -16.06 -10.81 -14.52
C ASP A 102 -14.93 -11.48 -13.70
N GLU A 103 -14.30 -10.74 -12.81
CA GLU A 103 -13.26 -11.24 -11.93
C GLU A 103 -13.79 -12.08 -10.75
N GLY A 104 -15.10 -12.01 -10.47
CA GLY A 104 -15.77 -12.79 -9.43
C GLY A 104 -15.38 -12.39 -8.00
N ARG A 105 -14.73 -11.23 -7.82
CA ARG A 105 -14.21 -10.73 -6.53
C ARG A 105 -14.45 -9.24 -6.36
N SER A 106 -14.93 -8.86 -5.18
CA SER A 106 -14.99 -7.46 -4.76
C SER A 106 -13.65 -7.04 -4.13
N PRO A 107 -13.32 -5.74 -4.09
CA PRO A 107 -12.20 -5.24 -3.30
C PRO A 107 -12.30 -5.66 -1.83
N SER A 108 -11.15 -5.91 -1.20
CA SER A 108 -11.04 -6.17 0.23
C SER A 108 -10.85 -4.89 1.03
N VAL A 109 -10.23 -3.89 0.41
CA VAL A 109 -10.03 -2.53 0.97
C VAL A 109 -10.27 -1.53 -0.14
N VAL A 110 -10.96 -0.44 0.17
CA VAL A 110 -11.02 0.77 -0.65
C VAL A 110 -10.56 1.95 0.20
N VAL A 111 -9.79 2.84 -0.40
CA VAL A 111 -9.31 4.08 0.20
C VAL A 111 -9.67 5.24 -0.71
N GLU A 112 -10.34 6.24 -0.14
CA GLU A 112 -10.65 7.51 -0.80
C GLU A 112 -9.91 8.65 -0.10
N LEU A 113 -9.43 9.57 -0.90
CA LEU A 113 -8.76 10.79 -0.46
C LEU A 113 -9.75 11.94 -0.61
N LEU A 114 -10.26 12.44 0.50
CA LEU A 114 -11.36 13.40 0.51
C LEU A 114 -11.02 14.65 -0.31
N SER A 115 -11.82 14.87 -1.34
CA SER A 115 -11.71 16.03 -2.22
C SER A 115 -12.82 17.02 -1.94
N PRO A 116 -12.51 18.33 -1.83
CA PRO A 116 -13.51 19.36 -1.60
C PRO A 116 -14.61 19.36 -2.66
N GLY A 117 -15.85 19.43 -2.23
CA GLY A 117 -17.04 19.44 -3.09
C GLY A 117 -17.52 18.04 -3.55
N ARG A 118 -16.82 16.96 -3.15
CA ARG A 118 -17.21 15.57 -3.44
C ARG A 118 -17.50 14.74 -2.19
N GLU A 119 -17.64 15.38 -1.04
CA GLU A 119 -17.76 14.72 0.26
C GLU A 119 -18.97 13.77 0.32
N PHE A 120 -20.09 14.16 -0.28
CA PHE A 120 -21.26 13.30 -0.33
C PHE A 120 -21.04 12.05 -1.19
N GLU A 121 -20.26 12.13 -2.24
CA GLU A 121 -19.90 10.98 -3.08
C GLU A 121 -19.16 9.92 -2.26
N ASP A 122 -18.20 10.35 -1.43
CA ASP A 122 -17.37 9.46 -0.62
C ASP A 122 -18.06 9.03 0.69
N LEU A 123 -18.81 9.91 1.33
CA LEU A 123 -19.32 9.72 2.69
C LEU A 123 -20.85 9.51 2.78
N GLY A 124 -21.61 9.84 1.73
CA GLY A 124 -23.08 9.72 1.74
C GLY A 124 -23.70 10.36 2.97
N ALA A 125 -24.47 9.61 3.75
CA ALA A 125 -25.13 10.09 4.97
C ALA A 125 -24.16 10.48 6.10
N PHE A 126 -22.89 10.12 6.04
CA PHE A 126 -21.86 10.48 7.02
C PHE A 126 -21.20 11.84 6.71
N THR A 127 -21.65 12.56 5.69
CA THR A 127 -21.14 13.89 5.33
C THR A 127 -21.41 14.89 6.44
N ASP A 128 -22.55 14.81 7.14
CA ASP A 128 -22.93 15.71 8.24
C ASP A 128 -21.98 15.61 9.46
N GLU A 129 -21.14 14.59 9.52
CA GLU A 129 -20.14 14.36 10.57
C GLU A 129 -18.76 14.96 10.23
N LEU A 130 -18.62 15.67 9.10
CA LEU A 130 -17.41 16.37 8.75
C LEU A 130 -17.18 17.56 9.69
N ILE A 131 -15.93 17.81 10.02
CA ILE A 131 -15.49 19.00 10.74
C ILE A 131 -14.98 20.04 9.75
N GLU A 132 -15.02 21.29 10.15
CA GLU A 132 -14.67 22.44 9.32
C GLU A 132 -13.25 22.34 8.71
N GLU A 133 -12.31 21.73 9.46
CA GLU A 133 -10.93 21.51 9.01
C GLU A 133 -10.78 20.40 7.98
N ASP A 134 -11.79 19.56 7.77
CA ASP A 134 -11.71 18.46 6.79
C ASP A 134 -11.72 18.98 5.33
N ILE A 135 -12.21 20.21 5.11
CA ILE A 135 -12.42 20.82 3.79
C ILE A 135 -11.97 22.28 3.79
N PRO A 136 -11.22 22.75 2.78
CA PRO A 136 -10.93 24.18 2.62
C PRO A 136 -12.17 24.97 2.19
N HIS A 137 -12.42 26.12 2.83
CA HIS A 137 -13.60 26.94 2.62
C HIS A 137 -13.70 27.66 1.26
N ASP A 138 -12.61 27.76 0.50
CA ASP A 138 -12.49 28.65 -0.65
C ASP A 138 -12.60 27.96 -2.03
N LEU A 139 -13.01 26.67 -2.07
CA LEU A 139 -13.12 25.96 -3.34
C LEU A 139 -14.57 25.96 -3.88
N PRO A 140 -14.75 26.16 -5.20
CA PRO A 140 -16.07 26.17 -5.80
C PRO A 140 -16.73 24.78 -5.66
N PRO A 141 -18.07 24.73 -5.43
CA PRO A 141 -18.79 23.47 -5.35
C PRO A 141 -18.70 22.71 -6.67
N TYR A 142 -18.43 21.41 -6.57
CA TYR A 142 -18.47 20.49 -7.71
C TYR A 142 -19.92 20.16 -8.05
N THR A 143 -20.31 20.31 -9.31
CA THR A 143 -21.63 19.91 -9.82
C THR A 143 -21.50 18.61 -10.62
N ILE A 144 -22.21 17.58 -10.19
CA ILE A 144 -22.36 16.32 -10.95
C ILE A 144 -23.37 16.58 -12.07
N GLU A 145 -22.97 16.42 -13.33
CA GLU A 145 -23.89 16.43 -14.47
C GLU A 145 -24.66 15.10 -14.52
N ASP A 146 -25.97 15.18 -14.71
CA ASP A 146 -26.84 14.00 -14.85
C ASP A 146 -26.54 13.28 -16.16
N ASP A 147 -26.62 11.93 -16.15
CA ASP A 147 -26.54 11.17 -17.39
C ASP A 147 -27.82 11.32 -18.24
N GLU A 148 -27.73 10.99 -19.53
CA GLU A 148 -28.83 11.11 -20.49
C GLU A 148 -30.04 10.22 -20.15
N THR A 149 -29.90 9.26 -19.22
CA THR A 149 -30.97 8.30 -18.85
C THR A 149 -31.83 8.78 -17.69
N GLY A 150 -31.42 9.83 -16.98
CA GLY A 150 -32.11 10.36 -15.80
C GLY A 150 -32.03 9.44 -14.57
N ILE A 151 -31.31 8.32 -14.64
CA ILE A 151 -31.03 7.42 -13.51
C ILE A 151 -29.62 7.71 -13.03
N LYS A 152 -29.50 8.22 -11.80
CA LYS A 152 -28.18 8.51 -11.22
C LYS A 152 -27.52 7.26 -10.67
N PRO A 153 -26.23 7.01 -10.99
CA PRO A 153 -25.46 5.98 -10.30
C PRO A 153 -25.45 6.26 -8.78
N PRO A 154 -25.52 5.23 -7.94
CA PRO A 154 -25.40 5.40 -6.50
C PRO A 154 -24.02 5.98 -6.13
N HIS A 155 -23.93 6.74 -5.02
CA HIS A 155 -22.66 7.29 -4.52
C HIS A 155 -21.69 6.19 -4.06
N LYS A 156 -20.40 6.50 -3.93
CA LYS A 156 -19.33 5.53 -3.64
C LYS A 156 -19.59 4.71 -2.37
N LEU A 157 -19.98 5.36 -1.25
CA LEU A 157 -20.29 4.66 0.00
C LEU A 157 -21.37 3.56 -0.21
N GLN A 158 -22.40 3.85 -0.99
CA GLN A 158 -23.46 2.88 -1.30
C GLN A 158 -22.95 1.78 -2.21
N VAL A 159 -22.17 2.10 -3.25
CA VAL A 159 -21.57 1.10 -4.15
C VAL A 159 -20.66 0.15 -3.38
N TYR A 160 -19.78 0.68 -2.55
CA TYR A 160 -18.81 -0.14 -1.81
C TYR A 160 -19.49 -0.93 -0.70
N GLY A 161 -20.50 -0.38 -0.03
CA GLY A 161 -21.21 -1.05 1.06
C GLY A 161 -22.29 -2.01 0.57
N GLU A 162 -23.29 -1.52 -0.18
CA GLU A 162 -24.48 -2.30 -0.49
C GLU A 162 -24.29 -3.26 -1.67
N ILE A 163 -23.51 -2.85 -2.68
CA ILE A 163 -23.35 -3.62 -3.92
C ILE A 163 -22.11 -4.53 -3.84
N LEU A 164 -20.93 -3.95 -3.59
CA LEU A 164 -19.69 -4.70 -3.55
C LEU A 164 -19.38 -5.32 -2.20
N GLN A 165 -20.01 -4.85 -1.12
CA GLN A 165 -19.83 -5.30 0.26
C GLN A 165 -18.35 -5.34 0.67
N VAL A 166 -17.62 -4.27 0.33
CA VAL A 166 -16.19 -4.14 0.65
C VAL A 166 -16.00 -4.14 2.17
N PRO A 167 -15.23 -5.09 2.74
CA PRO A 167 -15.08 -5.20 4.19
C PRO A 167 -14.54 -3.97 4.87
N TYR A 168 -13.60 -3.26 4.22
CA TYR A 168 -12.85 -2.17 4.82
C TYR A 168 -12.83 -0.96 3.88
N TYR A 169 -13.44 0.13 4.32
CA TYR A 169 -13.50 1.38 3.59
C TYR A 169 -12.88 2.51 4.41
N PHE A 170 -11.93 3.22 3.83
CA PHE A 170 -11.22 4.32 4.46
C PHE A 170 -11.43 5.62 3.68
N VAL A 171 -11.61 6.71 4.41
CA VAL A 171 -11.61 8.07 3.86
C VAL A 171 -10.59 8.90 4.63
N PHE A 172 -9.68 9.55 3.92
CA PHE A 172 -8.62 10.36 4.51
C PHE A 172 -8.70 11.80 4.02
N SER A 173 -8.79 12.75 4.96
CA SER A 173 -8.63 14.17 4.66
C SER A 173 -7.17 14.59 4.87
N ARG A 174 -6.53 15.06 3.80
CA ARG A 174 -5.17 15.61 3.86
C ARG A 174 -5.10 16.97 4.54
N TYR A 175 -6.23 17.62 4.74
CA TYR A 175 -6.34 18.96 5.32
C TYR A 175 -6.33 18.91 6.86
N SER A 176 -7.18 18.06 7.43
CA SER A 176 -7.26 17.81 8.87
C SER A 176 -6.35 16.67 9.34
N ASN A 177 -5.79 15.88 8.42
CA ASN A 177 -5.12 14.60 8.67
C ASN A 177 -6.03 13.57 9.36
N ARG A 178 -7.33 13.70 9.18
CA ARG A 178 -8.32 12.81 9.76
C ARG A 178 -8.47 11.55 8.91
N LEU A 179 -8.30 10.39 9.53
CA LEU A 179 -8.60 9.09 8.96
C LEU A 179 -9.95 8.62 9.49
N ARG A 180 -10.90 8.36 8.59
CA ARG A 180 -12.20 7.74 8.90
C ARG A 180 -12.17 6.30 8.41
N PHE A 181 -12.75 5.41 9.19
CA PHE A 181 -12.79 3.99 8.89
C PHE A 181 -14.19 3.43 9.00
N PHE A 182 -14.66 2.81 7.94
CA PHE A 182 -15.96 2.17 7.85
C PHE A 182 -15.76 0.67 7.65
N GLN A 183 -16.35 -0.11 8.52
CA GLN A 183 -16.35 -1.56 8.43
C GLN A 183 -17.72 -2.06 8.00
N PHE A 184 -17.76 -3.00 7.05
CA PHE A 184 -19.00 -3.62 6.63
C PHE A 184 -19.40 -4.70 7.64
N ILE A 185 -20.47 -4.44 8.40
CA ILE A 185 -20.98 -5.28 9.48
C ILE A 185 -22.49 -5.38 9.34
N ASP A 186 -23.03 -6.61 9.40
CA ASP A 186 -24.47 -6.87 9.36
C ASP A 186 -25.20 -6.19 8.18
N GLY A 187 -24.57 -6.23 6.99
CA GLY A 187 -25.17 -5.74 5.75
C GLY A 187 -25.08 -4.24 5.52
N ARG A 188 -24.31 -3.50 6.31
CA ARG A 188 -24.11 -2.05 6.17
C ARG A 188 -22.77 -1.59 6.67
N TYR A 189 -22.34 -0.41 6.23
CA TYR A 189 -21.21 0.26 6.83
C TYR A 189 -21.54 0.81 8.21
N GLN A 190 -20.58 0.59 9.12
CA GLN A 190 -20.57 1.19 10.46
C GLN A 190 -19.23 1.92 10.61
N GLU A 191 -19.28 3.22 10.89
CA GLU A 191 -18.05 3.96 11.19
C GLU A 191 -17.47 3.47 12.51
N GLN A 192 -16.21 3.11 12.48
CA GLN A 192 -15.44 2.66 13.63
C GLN A 192 -14.62 3.82 14.18
N ARG A 193 -14.54 3.89 15.51
CA ARG A 193 -13.75 4.93 16.16
C ARG A 193 -12.27 4.73 15.88
N VAL A 194 -11.64 5.73 15.29
CA VAL A 194 -10.19 5.85 15.13
C VAL A 194 -9.66 6.82 16.17
N ASP A 195 -8.62 6.41 16.91
CA ASP A 195 -7.98 7.29 17.89
C ASP A 195 -7.29 8.46 17.17
N ARG A 196 -7.57 9.68 17.59
CA ARG A 196 -6.99 10.88 16.96
C ARG A 196 -5.51 11.10 17.30
N GLU A 197 -5.07 10.64 18.46
CA GLU A 197 -3.66 10.76 18.89
C GLU A 197 -2.79 9.68 18.26
N ASN A 198 -3.36 8.49 18.02
CA ASN A 198 -2.70 7.38 17.37
C ASN A 198 -3.63 6.75 16.32
N PRO A 199 -3.84 7.41 15.16
CA PRO A 199 -4.81 6.98 14.16
C PRO A 199 -4.32 5.73 13.41
N ARG A 200 -4.56 4.57 14.02
CA ARG A 200 -4.19 3.24 13.53
C ARG A 200 -5.37 2.29 13.59
N VAL A 201 -5.55 1.50 12.54
CA VAL A 201 -6.61 0.51 12.40
C VAL A 201 -5.98 -0.82 11.99
N TRP A 202 -6.22 -1.86 12.78
CA TRP A 202 -5.82 -3.22 12.42
C TRP A 202 -6.91 -3.91 11.60
N LEU A 203 -6.53 -4.62 10.53
CA LEU A 203 -7.42 -5.35 9.64
C LEU A 203 -7.23 -6.86 9.82
N PRO A 204 -8.01 -7.50 10.70
CA PRO A 204 -7.76 -8.90 11.08
C PRO A 204 -7.81 -9.89 9.92
N LEU A 205 -8.67 -9.64 8.91
CA LEU A 205 -8.80 -10.52 7.75
C LEU A 205 -7.58 -10.48 6.81
N LEU A 206 -6.75 -9.46 6.93
CA LEU A 206 -5.60 -9.23 6.07
C LEU A 206 -4.26 -9.33 6.81
N GLY A 207 -4.28 -9.41 8.15
CA GLY A 207 -3.08 -9.46 8.96
C GLY A 207 -2.17 -8.23 8.84
N ILE A 208 -2.75 -7.05 8.59
CA ILE A 208 -2.03 -5.79 8.39
C ILE A 208 -2.82 -4.62 8.97
N GLY A 209 -2.16 -3.55 9.34
CA GLY A 209 -2.82 -2.33 9.80
C GLY A 209 -2.57 -1.13 8.90
N LEU A 210 -3.54 -0.21 8.83
CA LEU A 210 -3.44 1.09 8.17
C LEU A 210 -3.50 2.20 9.21
N GLY A 211 -2.68 3.24 9.05
CA GLY A 211 -2.71 4.37 9.97
C GLY A 211 -2.08 5.62 9.38
N VAL A 212 -2.21 6.74 10.11
CA VAL A 212 -1.59 8.02 9.73
C VAL A 212 -0.15 8.06 10.25
N TRP A 213 0.77 8.26 9.34
CA TRP A 213 2.21 8.36 9.58
C TRP A 213 2.71 9.75 9.19
N TYR A 214 3.42 10.43 10.09
CA TYR A 214 4.09 11.67 9.76
C TYR A 214 5.54 11.41 9.38
N GLY A 215 5.90 11.77 8.15
CA GLY A 215 7.25 11.52 7.65
C GLY A 215 7.49 12.05 6.25
N LYS A 216 8.69 11.76 5.72
CA LYS A 216 9.10 12.20 4.38
C LYS A 216 8.92 11.08 3.37
N PHE A 217 8.11 11.34 2.36
CA PHE A 217 7.94 10.47 1.19
C PHE A 217 7.99 11.31 -0.08
N GLU A 218 8.65 10.85 -1.13
CA GLU A 218 8.88 11.54 -2.41
C GLU A 218 9.30 13.03 -2.23
N GLY A 219 10.18 13.28 -1.26
CA GLY A 219 10.69 14.63 -0.98
C GLY A 219 9.79 15.50 -0.10
N VAL A 220 8.53 15.10 0.15
CA VAL A 220 7.53 15.87 0.89
C VAL A 220 7.34 15.33 2.30
N THR A 221 7.47 16.21 3.32
CA THR A 221 7.24 15.86 4.73
C THR A 221 5.84 16.30 5.16
N ARG A 222 4.99 15.33 5.47
CA ARG A 222 3.62 15.55 5.93
C ARG A 222 3.02 14.30 6.57
N SER A 223 1.74 14.35 6.94
CA SER A 223 0.96 13.19 7.30
C SER A 223 0.52 12.43 6.04
N TRP A 224 0.77 11.13 6.04
CA TRP A 224 0.42 10.17 5.01
C TRP A 224 -0.36 9.03 5.65
N ILE A 225 -1.17 8.29 4.91
CA ILE A 225 -1.65 6.98 5.34
C ILE A 225 -0.69 5.89 4.84
N ARG A 226 -0.35 4.96 5.74
CA ARG A 226 0.69 3.96 5.50
C ARG A 226 0.36 2.66 6.23
N TRP A 227 0.81 1.56 5.67
CA TRP A 227 0.66 0.24 6.29
C TRP A 227 1.68 0.00 7.41
N TYR A 228 1.25 -0.77 8.42
CA TYR A 228 2.10 -1.23 9.52
C TYR A 228 1.86 -2.72 9.79
N ASP A 229 2.88 -3.40 10.32
CA ASP A 229 2.87 -4.83 10.63
C ASP A 229 2.20 -5.14 11.99
N ALA A 230 2.17 -6.44 12.36
CA ALA A 230 1.58 -6.93 13.60
C ALA A 230 2.31 -6.42 14.87
N ASP A 231 3.58 -6.05 14.74
CA ASP A 231 4.38 -5.49 15.84
C ASP A 231 4.19 -3.96 15.96
N GLY A 232 3.40 -3.36 15.07
CA GLY A 232 3.13 -1.93 15.03
C GLY A 232 4.19 -1.11 14.30
N ASN A 233 5.14 -1.75 13.61
CA ASN A 233 6.17 -1.07 12.84
C ASN A 233 5.64 -0.64 11.48
N TRP A 234 5.95 0.58 11.05
CA TRP A 234 5.64 1.03 9.71
C TRP A 234 6.40 0.22 8.66
N ILE A 235 5.69 -0.35 7.70
CA ILE A 235 6.31 -1.13 6.63
C ILE A 235 7.08 -0.18 5.71
N PRO A 236 8.39 -0.39 5.49
CA PRO A 236 9.22 0.54 4.74
C PRO A 236 8.88 0.57 3.25
N ALA A 237 8.88 1.77 2.66
CA ALA A 237 8.82 1.99 1.21
C ALA A 237 10.10 1.50 0.51
N TYR A 238 10.10 1.42 -0.81
CA TYR A 238 11.23 0.87 -1.56
C TYR A 238 12.54 1.63 -1.31
N THR A 239 12.49 2.95 -1.32
CA THR A 239 13.67 3.79 -1.08
C THR A 239 14.24 3.61 0.33
N GLU A 240 13.37 3.48 1.34
CA GLU A 240 13.76 3.22 2.72
C GLU A 240 14.41 1.84 2.88
N ARG A 241 13.88 0.81 2.23
CA ARG A 241 14.47 -0.55 2.25
C ARG A 241 15.85 -0.56 1.61
N ILE A 242 16.01 0.08 0.44
CA ILE A 242 17.31 0.19 -0.23
C ILE A 242 18.31 0.89 0.68
N ALA A 243 17.91 1.99 1.32
CA ALA A 243 18.79 2.71 2.25
C ALA A 243 19.16 1.85 3.47
N GLN A 244 18.23 1.10 4.03
CA GLN A 244 18.50 0.17 5.14
C GLN A 244 19.47 -0.95 4.73
N GLU A 245 19.28 -1.56 3.56
CA GLU A 245 20.19 -2.59 3.05
C GLU A 245 21.58 -2.06 2.81
N GLN A 246 21.71 -0.85 2.23
CA GLN A 246 23.00 -0.21 2.03
C GLN A 246 23.70 0.07 3.36
N GLN A 247 22.95 0.56 4.35
CA GLN A 247 23.52 0.82 5.68
C GLN A 247 24.01 -0.45 6.37
N LEU A 248 23.24 -1.55 6.26
CA LEU A 248 23.64 -2.85 6.80
C LEU A 248 24.93 -3.36 6.13
N ARG A 249 25.02 -3.29 4.80
CA ARG A 249 26.25 -3.68 4.07
C ARG A 249 27.46 -2.86 4.49
N ILE A 250 27.31 -1.54 4.68
CA ILE A 250 28.39 -0.69 5.17
C ILE A 250 28.82 -1.10 6.58
N GLN A 251 27.88 -1.38 7.47
CA GLN A 251 28.17 -1.84 8.82
C GLN A 251 28.90 -3.19 8.83
N GLU A 252 28.43 -4.16 8.03
CA GLU A 252 29.08 -5.46 7.89
C GLU A 252 30.50 -5.34 7.35
N GLN A 253 30.70 -4.49 6.34
CA GLN A 253 32.05 -4.24 5.81
C GLN A 253 32.96 -3.63 6.86
N GLN A 254 32.51 -2.61 7.58
CA GLN A 254 33.28 -1.97 8.65
C GLN A 254 33.62 -2.94 9.78
N ALA A 255 32.66 -3.78 10.19
CA ALA A 255 32.88 -4.81 11.20
C ALA A 255 33.93 -5.84 10.74
N ARG A 256 33.87 -6.25 9.48
CA ARG A 256 34.86 -7.14 8.87
C ARG A 256 36.24 -6.53 8.85
N GLU A 257 36.38 -5.28 8.35
CA GLU A 257 37.64 -4.57 8.31
C GLU A 257 38.28 -4.38 9.71
N GLN A 258 37.42 -4.08 10.71
CA GLN A 258 37.87 -4.00 12.10
C GLN A 258 38.37 -5.34 12.64
N ALA A 259 37.65 -6.42 12.39
CA ALA A 259 38.03 -7.79 12.81
C ALA A 259 39.36 -8.20 12.15
N GLU A 260 39.50 -7.95 10.85
CA GLU A 260 40.77 -8.22 10.11
C GLU A 260 41.93 -7.40 10.66
N SER A 261 41.72 -6.11 10.97
CA SER A 261 42.74 -5.22 11.59
C SER A 261 43.14 -5.71 12.96
N GLN A 262 42.16 -6.11 13.81
CA GLN A 262 42.47 -6.66 15.14
C GLN A 262 43.24 -7.97 15.05
N LEU A 263 42.82 -8.88 14.18
CA LEU A 263 43.52 -10.14 13.95
C LEU A 263 44.95 -9.91 13.48
N ARG A 264 45.17 -8.97 12.53
CA ARG A 264 46.48 -8.58 12.08
C ARG A 264 47.33 -8.06 13.23
N GLN A 265 46.79 -7.20 14.08
CA GLN A 265 47.49 -6.66 15.25
C GLN A 265 47.91 -7.77 16.23
N VAL A 266 47.02 -8.75 16.48
CA VAL A 266 47.31 -9.93 17.32
C VAL A 266 48.47 -10.73 16.71
N VAL A 267 48.42 -11.04 15.41
CA VAL A 267 49.46 -11.80 14.69
C VAL A 267 50.81 -11.07 14.79
N VAL A 268 50.82 -9.76 14.54
CA VAL A 268 52.01 -8.93 14.65
C VAL A 268 52.62 -8.96 16.06
N ASN A 269 51.78 -8.87 17.11
CA ASN A 269 52.23 -8.95 18.49
C ASN A 269 52.81 -10.34 18.84
N LEU A 270 52.19 -11.43 18.35
CA LEU A 270 52.66 -12.80 18.54
C LEU A 270 54.04 -13.01 17.83
N LEU A 271 54.18 -12.53 16.61
CA LEU A 271 55.46 -12.54 15.88
C LEU A 271 56.56 -11.79 16.63
N ARG A 272 56.28 -10.61 17.19
CA ARG A 272 57.21 -9.82 17.99
C ARG A 272 57.60 -10.48 19.31
N SER A 273 56.71 -11.31 19.89
CA SER A 273 57.00 -12.12 21.08
C SER A 273 57.89 -13.33 20.81
N GLY A 274 58.25 -13.59 19.53
CA GLY A 274 59.13 -14.69 19.16
C GLY A 274 58.39 -16.02 18.90
N MET A 275 57.05 -16.01 18.78
CA MET A 275 56.28 -17.19 18.46
C MET A 275 56.48 -17.63 17.02
N SER A 276 56.57 -18.96 16.75
CA SER A 276 56.76 -19.48 15.42
C SER A 276 55.54 -19.33 14.53
N ILE A 277 55.71 -19.28 13.22
CA ILE A 277 54.62 -19.17 12.24
C ILE A 277 53.64 -20.30 12.39
N GLU A 278 54.09 -21.55 12.60
CA GLU A 278 53.26 -22.73 12.81
C GLU A 278 52.41 -22.62 14.06
N GLN A 279 52.99 -22.10 15.16
CA GLN A 279 52.21 -21.88 16.42
C GLN A 279 51.15 -20.81 16.26
N ILE A 280 51.45 -19.74 15.54
CA ILE A 280 50.51 -18.67 15.24
C ILE A 280 49.39 -19.19 14.34
N ALA A 281 49.71 -19.99 13.33
CA ALA A 281 48.70 -20.61 12.44
C ALA A 281 47.71 -21.49 13.22
N GLN A 282 48.21 -22.31 14.16
CA GLN A 282 47.37 -23.15 15.03
C GLN A 282 46.45 -22.32 15.93
N LEU A 283 46.91 -21.18 16.45
CA LEU A 283 46.15 -20.33 17.36
C LEU A 283 45.08 -19.48 16.62
N THR A 284 45.42 -18.98 15.42
CA THR A 284 44.59 -18.02 14.70
C THR A 284 43.74 -18.63 13.58
N GLY A 285 44.08 -19.86 13.14
CA GLY A 285 43.48 -20.50 11.98
C GLY A 285 43.90 -19.92 10.62
N LEU A 286 44.84 -18.97 10.62
CA LEU A 286 45.42 -18.38 9.40
C LEU A 286 46.43 -19.31 8.75
N SER A 287 46.53 -19.26 7.43
CA SER A 287 47.60 -20.01 6.72
C SER A 287 48.99 -19.43 7.02
N GLU A 288 50.01 -20.29 7.05
CA GLU A 288 51.39 -19.89 7.23
C GLU A 288 51.85 -18.86 6.21
N THR A 289 51.31 -18.91 4.99
CA THR A 289 51.59 -17.94 3.91
C THR A 289 51.16 -16.50 4.33
N VAL A 290 49.92 -16.38 4.82
CA VAL A 290 49.37 -15.07 5.28
C VAL A 290 50.17 -14.52 6.48
N ILE A 291 50.55 -15.38 7.41
CA ILE A 291 51.39 -14.96 8.56
C ILE A 291 52.76 -14.57 8.09
N GLY A 292 53.35 -15.25 7.10
CA GLY A 292 54.61 -14.91 6.47
C GLY A 292 54.59 -13.54 5.79
N GLU A 293 53.49 -13.19 5.13
CA GLU A 293 53.30 -11.84 4.56
C GLU A 293 53.29 -10.75 5.65
N PHE A 294 52.62 -10.98 6.77
CA PHE A 294 52.64 -10.05 7.89
C PHE A 294 54.04 -9.91 8.50
N ARG A 295 54.81 -11.00 8.57
CA ARG A 295 56.20 -10.97 9.03
C ARG A 295 57.08 -10.15 8.12
N SER A 296 56.94 -10.24 6.80
CA SER A 296 57.73 -9.49 5.81
C SER A 296 57.47 -7.97 5.85
N GLN A 297 56.33 -7.55 6.41
CA GLN A 297 55.94 -6.15 6.57
C GLN A 297 56.36 -5.55 7.93
N LEU A 298 56.96 -6.36 8.81
CA LEU A 298 57.52 -5.87 10.06
C LEU A 298 58.90 -5.22 9.80
N PRO A 299 59.16 -4.02 10.41
CA PRO A 299 60.43 -3.33 10.25
C PRO A 299 61.60 -4.11 10.90
#